data_d8987297f2a2a5bc3bdcdb9897966feb
#
_entry.id   d8987297f2a2a5bc3bdcdb9897966feb
#
_cell.length_a   1.000
_cell.length_b   1.000
_cell.length_c   1.000
_cell.angle_alpha   90.00
_cell.angle_beta   90.00
_cell.angle_gamma   90.00
#
_symmetry.space_group_name_H-M   'P 1'
#
loop_
_entity.id
_entity.type
_entity.pdbx_description
1 polymer ?
#
loop_
_entity_poly.entity_id
_entity_poly.type
_entity_poly.pdbx_seq_one_letter_code
_entity_poly.pdbx_strand_id
1 'polypeptide(L)'
;MRILLPPSAGKTTKESTNHLQLEKLWQAEHLTQTRRQLIDDVQNTALLADAAQIFKLGPKNAHEISQNLEVYDAPALAAWQLYDGVLYEAAKFAQIFSYGACAQDGQGQGQGNQPQGSGQGQGGQGQLEELTLVFSALFGPVRLTDLITPHRLSGSVKLPGQGSVASIWSKALKELLTQQLSGHVVVDLRSSEYGAMYRPTRGSDCLLLNIGVAKVNPATGKRSVVSHWAKHTRGLLAGALLEAVASGQLAASDGDVDEILQVAAGLEGVKEVEITPLDARGQAKVTLVL
;
A
#
# COMPACT_ATOMS: atom_id res chain seq x y z
N MET A 1 -12.58 7.59 -4.76
CA MET A 1 -11.12 7.41 -4.97
C MET A 1 -10.60 6.14 -4.28
N ARG A 2 -9.50 5.53 -4.79
CA ARG A 2 -8.73 4.45 -4.12
C ARG A 2 -7.23 4.71 -4.29
N ILE A 3 -6.43 4.34 -3.30
CA ILE A 3 -4.97 4.52 -3.32
C ILE A 3 -4.32 3.14 -3.22
N LEU A 4 -3.46 2.78 -4.19
CA LEU A 4 -2.76 1.50 -4.19
C LEU A 4 -1.28 1.73 -3.86
N LEU A 5 -0.80 1.09 -2.78
CA LEU A 5 0.56 1.22 -2.26
C LEU A 5 1.38 -0.06 -2.50
N PRO A 6 2.70 0.08 -2.73
CA PRO A 6 3.61 -1.06 -2.64
C PRO A 6 3.90 -1.34 -1.16
N PRO A 7 4.31 -2.58 -0.81
CA PRO A 7 4.86 -2.86 0.52
C PRO A 7 6.27 -2.28 0.64
N SER A 8 6.83 -2.30 1.86
CA SER A 8 8.26 -2.06 2.07
C SER A 8 9.04 -3.36 2.25
N ALA A 9 10.29 -3.38 1.79
CA ALA A 9 11.22 -4.43 2.11
C ALA A 9 11.63 -4.39 3.60
N GLY A 10 11.86 -3.17 4.14
CA GLY A 10 12.10 -2.96 5.55
C GLY A 10 10.83 -3.18 6.37
N LYS A 11 10.99 -3.74 7.55
CA LYS A 11 9.93 -3.96 8.52
C LYS A 11 10.44 -3.60 9.90
N THR A 12 9.57 -2.99 10.70
CA THR A 12 9.90 -2.67 12.09
C THR A 12 9.99 -3.94 12.94
N THR A 13 10.78 -3.84 14.01
CA THR A 13 10.91 -4.85 15.06
C THR A 13 10.11 -4.49 16.32
N LYS A 14 9.11 -3.62 16.20
CA LYS A 14 8.27 -3.25 17.34
C LYS A 14 7.57 -4.47 17.92
N GLU A 15 7.49 -4.49 19.24
CA GLU A 15 6.75 -5.53 19.96
C GLU A 15 5.24 -5.36 19.77
N SER A 16 4.54 -6.48 19.73
CA SER A 16 3.08 -6.54 19.66
C SER A 16 2.60 -7.84 20.32
N THR A 17 1.43 -7.81 20.91
CA THR A 17 0.73 -8.98 21.43
C THR A 17 -0.33 -9.52 20.47
N ASN A 18 -0.52 -8.84 19.34
CA ASN A 18 -1.48 -9.28 18.34
C ASN A 18 -0.94 -10.45 17.53
N HIS A 19 -1.83 -11.27 17.03
CA HIS A 19 -1.54 -12.41 16.17
C HIS A 19 -2.21 -12.25 14.81
N LEU A 20 -1.62 -12.89 13.79
CA LEU A 20 -2.19 -12.95 12.45
C LEU A 20 -3.54 -13.67 12.46
N GLN A 21 -4.54 -13.02 11.89
CA GLN A 21 -5.88 -13.59 11.67
C GLN A 21 -6.27 -13.37 10.22
N LEU A 22 -6.02 -14.38 9.37
CA LEU A 22 -6.26 -14.29 7.93
C LEU A 22 -7.71 -13.97 7.60
N GLU A 23 -8.63 -14.39 8.47
CA GLU A 23 -10.08 -14.20 8.37
C GLU A 23 -10.54 -12.76 8.62
N LYS A 24 -9.65 -11.92 9.15
CA LYS A 24 -9.92 -10.49 9.39
C LYS A 24 -9.28 -9.58 8.34
N LEU A 25 -8.39 -10.09 7.51
CA LEU A 25 -7.76 -9.30 6.46
C LEU A 25 -8.77 -8.92 5.38
N TRP A 26 -8.49 -7.84 4.69
CA TRP A 26 -9.31 -7.34 3.58
C TRP A 26 -9.73 -8.48 2.63
N GLN A 27 -11.04 -8.55 2.31
CA GLN A 27 -11.63 -9.58 1.43
C GLN A 27 -11.26 -11.02 1.82
N ALA A 28 -11.31 -11.33 3.12
CA ALA A 28 -10.93 -12.64 3.65
C ALA A 28 -11.72 -13.78 3.01
N GLU A 29 -13.01 -13.60 2.77
CA GLU A 29 -13.91 -14.58 2.14
C GLU A 29 -13.41 -15.02 0.76
N HIS A 30 -12.76 -14.13 0.00
CA HIS A 30 -12.24 -14.41 -1.33
C HIS A 30 -10.76 -14.81 -1.35
N LEU A 31 -9.96 -14.32 -0.41
CA LEU A 31 -8.49 -14.39 -0.50
C LEU A 31 -7.83 -15.30 0.53
N THR A 32 -8.53 -15.74 1.59
CA THR A 32 -7.91 -16.54 2.67
C THR A 32 -7.33 -17.86 2.16
N GLN A 33 -7.99 -18.53 1.22
CA GLN A 33 -7.45 -19.76 0.66
C GLN A 33 -6.14 -19.53 -0.10
N THR A 34 -6.09 -18.47 -0.95
CA THR A 34 -4.85 -18.11 -1.67
C THR A 34 -3.74 -17.72 -0.71
N ARG A 35 -4.07 -16.98 0.37
CA ARG A 35 -3.11 -16.60 1.41
C ARG A 35 -2.51 -17.83 2.10
N ARG A 36 -3.33 -18.76 2.54
CA ARG A 36 -2.87 -20.01 3.19
C ARG A 36 -1.95 -20.80 2.27
N GLN A 37 -2.39 -21.05 1.04
CA GLN A 37 -1.58 -21.79 0.08
C GLN A 37 -0.23 -21.10 -0.16
N LEU A 38 -0.23 -19.78 -0.31
CA LEU A 38 1.01 -19.04 -0.55
C LEU A 38 1.93 -19.01 0.67
N ILE A 39 1.39 -18.96 1.89
CA ILE A 39 2.18 -19.08 3.12
C ILE A 39 2.82 -20.46 3.19
N ASP A 40 2.06 -21.52 2.95
CA ASP A 40 2.57 -22.90 2.95
C ASP A 40 3.69 -23.08 1.90
N ASP A 41 3.49 -22.60 0.69
CA ASP A 41 4.48 -22.66 -0.40
C ASP A 41 5.76 -21.88 -0.04
N VAL A 42 5.62 -20.72 0.62
CA VAL A 42 6.75 -19.89 1.08
C VAL A 42 7.49 -20.56 2.23
N GLN A 43 6.78 -21.12 3.21
CA GLN A 43 7.40 -21.87 4.32
C GLN A 43 8.15 -23.09 3.81
N ASN A 44 7.55 -23.88 2.92
CA ASN A 44 8.21 -25.03 2.29
C ASN A 44 9.45 -24.62 1.49
N THR A 45 9.37 -23.50 0.75
CA THR A 45 10.50 -22.94 0.00
C THR A 45 11.61 -22.46 0.94
N ALA A 46 11.27 -21.89 2.10
CA ALA A 46 12.23 -21.39 3.07
C ALA A 46 13.09 -22.50 3.71
N LEU A 47 12.63 -23.74 3.68
CA LEU A 47 13.37 -24.93 4.17
C LEU A 47 14.35 -25.49 3.14
N LEU A 48 14.34 -25.05 1.89
CA LEU A 48 15.24 -25.53 0.85
C LEU A 48 16.66 -24.98 1.03
N ALA A 49 17.66 -25.76 0.64
CA ALA A 49 19.08 -25.37 0.75
C ALA A 49 19.41 -24.10 -0.09
N ASP A 50 18.68 -23.87 -1.19
CA ASP A 50 18.84 -22.73 -2.09
C ASP A 50 17.76 -21.63 -1.88
N ALA A 51 17.08 -21.65 -0.73
CA ALA A 51 16.02 -20.69 -0.40
C ALA A 51 16.45 -19.23 -0.61
N ALA A 52 17.66 -18.85 -0.17
CA ALA A 52 18.16 -17.49 -0.35
C ALA A 52 18.23 -17.07 -1.83
N GLN A 53 18.62 -17.98 -2.71
CA GLN A 53 18.66 -17.74 -4.15
C GLN A 53 17.23 -17.61 -4.73
N ILE A 54 16.32 -18.49 -4.34
CA ILE A 54 14.92 -18.46 -4.78
C ILE A 54 14.26 -17.14 -4.35
N PHE A 55 14.43 -16.74 -3.09
CA PHE A 55 13.90 -15.46 -2.56
C PHE A 55 14.69 -14.23 -3.03
N LYS A 56 15.75 -14.41 -3.81
CA LYS A 56 16.63 -13.34 -4.34
C LYS A 56 17.25 -12.49 -3.22
N LEU A 57 17.66 -13.14 -2.13
CA LEU A 57 18.28 -12.47 -1.00
C LEU A 57 19.80 -12.50 -1.14
N GLY A 58 20.40 -11.32 -1.02
CA GLY A 58 21.85 -11.23 -0.91
C GLY A 58 22.33 -11.72 0.46
N PRO A 59 23.66 -12.00 0.62
CA PRO A 59 24.21 -12.57 1.85
C PRO A 59 23.86 -11.79 3.12
N LYS A 60 23.74 -10.46 3.02
CA LYS A 60 23.39 -9.59 4.17
C LYS A 60 21.98 -9.84 4.71
N ASN A 61 21.06 -10.26 3.85
CA ASN A 61 19.63 -10.40 4.16
C ASN A 61 19.19 -11.87 4.18
N ALA A 62 20.11 -12.83 4.02
CA ALA A 62 19.77 -14.25 4.00
C ALA A 62 19.14 -14.72 5.33
N HIS A 63 19.52 -14.11 6.45
CA HIS A 63 18.94 -14.39 7.76
C HIS A 63 17.44 -14.05 7.84
N GLU A 64 16.94 -13.14 7.00
CA GLU A 64 15.52 -12.75 6.99
C GLU A 64 14.58 -13.86 6.48
N ILE A 65 15.14 -14.98 5.96
CA ILE A 65 14.36 -16.16 5.57
C ILE A 65 13.60 -16.74 6.76
N SER A 66 14.16 -16.66 7.98
CA SER A 66 13.49 -17.13 9.19
C SER A 66 12.12 -16.49 9.41
N GLN A 67 11.93 -15.22 8.99
CA GLN A 67 10.63 -14.54 9.07
C GLN A 67 9.53 -15.29 8.29
N ASN A 68 9.90 -15.97 7.22
CA ASN A 68 8.95 -16.75 6.42
C ASN A 68 8.49 -18.02 7.12
N LEU A 69 9.29 -18.59 8.02
CA LEU A 69 8.92 -19.77 8.81
C LEU A 69 8.01 -19.42 9.98
N GLU A 70 8.09 -18.19 10.48
CA GLU A 70 7.40 -17.70 11.69
C GLU A 70 6.12 -16.94 11.37
N VAL A 71 5.60 -16.96 10.13
CA VAL A 71 4.49 -16.12 9.67
C VAL A 71 3.26 -16.21 10.57
N TYR A 72 2.93 -17.40 11.09
CA TYR A 72 1.76 -17.58 11.96
C TYR A 72 2.04 -17.25 13.42
N ASP A 73 3.29 -17.36 13.88
CA ASP A 73 3.69 -17.25 15.28
C ASP A 73 4.23 -15.86 15.63
N ALA A 74 4.74 -15.14 14.62
CA ALA A 74 5.31 -13.82 14.81
C ALA A 74 4.24 -12.80 15.27
N PRO A 75 4.63 -11.79 16.08
CA PRO A 75 3.76 -10.68 16.43
C PRO A 75 3.24 -9.95 15.18
N ALA A 76 1.92 -9.71 15.12
CA ALA A 76 1.27 -8.98 14.04
C ALA A 76 1.18 -7.49 14.36
N LEU A 77 1.40 -6.65 13.37
CA LEU A 77 1.26 -5.20 13.44
C LEU A 77 0.35 -4.72 12.30
N ALA A 78 -0.30 -3.59 12.48
CA ALA A 78 -0.98 -2.93 11.37
C ALA A 78 0.02 -2.68 10.22
N ALA A 79 -0.41 -2.87 8.98
CA ALA A 79 0.49 -2.79 7.83
C ALA A 79 1.26 -1.46 7.79
N TRP A 80 0.62 -0.33 8.16
CA TRP A 80 1.28 0.97 8.24
C TRP A 80 2.35 1.05 9.34
N GLN A 81 2.24 0.24 10.39
CA GLN A 81 3.23 0.15 11.48
C GLN A 81 4.35 -0.82 11.12
N LEU A 82 4.02 -1.93 10.46
CA LEU A 82 4.96 -2.97 10.11
C LEU A 82 5.93 -2.52 9.01
N TYR A 83 5.39 -1.93 7.93
CA TYR A 83 6.22 -1.49 6.82
C TYR A 83 7.00 -0.23 7.18
N ASP A 84 8.32 -0.37 7.11
CA ASP A 84 9.29 0.67 7.38
C ASP A 84 9.99 1.06 6.08
N GLY A 85 10.33 2.34 5.93
CA GLY A 85 11.06 2.83 4.78
C GLY A 85 10.48 4.09 4.17
N VAL A 86 11.23 4.64 3.23
CA VAL A 86 11.11 6.00 2.68
C VAL A 86 9.68 6.42 2.30
N LEU A 87 8.89 5.52 1.71
CA LEU A 87 7.51 5.83 1.34
C LEU A 87 6.63 5.99 2.59
N TYR A 88 6.74 5.04 3.53
CA TYR A 88 5.91 5.00 4.75
C TYR A 88 6.28 6.12 5.72
N GLU A 89 7.58 6.45 5.83
CA GLU A 89 8.07 7.60 6.61
C GLU A 89 7.53 8.91 6.02
N ALA A 90 7.61 9.08 4.70
CA ALA A 90 7.15 10.28 4.02
C ALA A 90 5.62 10.46 4.09
N ALA A 91 4.86 9.37 4.09
CA ALA A 91 3.40 9.39 4.16
C ALA A 91 2.85 9.76 5.54
N LYS A 92 3.69 9.67 6.61
CA LYS A 92 3.32 10.03 7.99
C LYS A 92 2.03 9.35 8.48
N PHE A 93 1.80 8.12 8.09
CA PHE A 93 0.56 7.37 8.45
C PHE A 93 0.29 7.37 9.95
N ALA A 94 1.33 7.39 10.80
CA ALA A 94 1.16 7.51 12.25
C ALA A 94 0.36 8.75 12.67
N GLN A 95 0.53 9.88 12.00
CA GLN A 95 -0.22 11.10 12.31
C GLN A 95 -1.70 10.95 11.92
N ILE A 96 -1.97 10.23 10.84
CA ILE A 96 -3.33 10.05 10.30
C ILE A 96 -4.11 9.02 11.15
N PHE A 97 -3.49 7.89 11.50
CA PHE A 97 -4.17 6.78 12.15
C PHE A 97 -4.04 6.75 13.68
N SER A 98 -3.08 7.51 14.30
CA SER A 98 -2.95 7.57 15.76
C SER A 98 -3.95 8.51 16.43
N TYR A 99 -4.49 9.48 15.73
CA TYR A 99 -5.51 10.39 16.29
C TYR A 99 -6.82 9.69 16.68
N GLY A 100 -7.14 8.55 16.07
CA GLY A 100 -8.31 7.74 16.41
C GLY A 100 -8.12 6.78 17.60
N ALA A 101 -6.89 6.40 17.93
CA ALA A 101 -6.61 5.45 19.02
C ALA A 101 -6.72 6.09 20.42
N CYS A 102 -6.42 7.37 20.56
CA CYS A 102 -6.54 8.08 21.83
C CYS A 102 -7.98 8.27 22.34
N ALA A 103 -8.99 8.02 21.51
CA ALA A 103 -10.40 8.15 21.91
C ALA A 103 -10.96 6.89 22.60
N GLN A 104 -10.25 5.76 22.62
CA GLN A 104 -10.75 4.49 23.18
C GLN A 104 -10.25 4.14 24.58
N ASP A 105 -9.17 4.77 25.07
CA ASP A 105 -8.59 4.44 26.41
C ASP A 105 -8.99 5.40 27.54
N GLY A 106 -9.98 6.24 27.34
CA GLY A 106 -10.41 7.27 28.30
C GLY A 106 -11.55 6.83 29.23
N GLN A 107 -11.40 5.76 30.01
CA GLN A 107 -12.13 5.62 31.28
C GLN A 107 -11.31 6.25 32.44
N GLY A 108 -11.29 7.56 32.49
CA GLY A 108 -10.75 8.34 33.59
C GLY A 108 -11.71 9.48 33.90
N GLN A 109 -12.38 9.40 35.05
CA GLN A 109 -13.24 10.45 35.60
C GLN A 109 -12.50 11.78 35.74
N GLY A 110 -12.93 12.81 35.03
CA GLY A 110 -12.47 14.17 35.19
C GLY A 110 -13.49 15.14 34.62
N GLN A 111 -14.29 15.77 35.50
CA GLN A 111 -15.18 16.88 35.16
C GLN A 111 -14.36 18.09 34.69
N GLY A 112 -14.63 18.61 33.54
CA GLY A 112 -14.10 19.88 33.08
C GLY A 112 -14.34 20.18 31.61
N ASN A 113 -15.31 21.04 31.33
CA ASN A 113 -15.59 21.83 30.10
C ASN A 113 -15.30 21.18 28.74
N GLN A 114 -16.34 20.66 28.12
CA GLN A 114 -16.36 20.32 26.69
C GLN A 114 -16.40 21.58 25.83
N PRO A 115 -15.51 21.73 24.84
CA PRO A 115 -15.83 22.52 23.66
C PRO A 115 -16.82 21.71 22.80
N GLN A 116 -17.98 22.27 22.54
CA GLN A 116 -18.94 21.74 21.56
C GLN A 116 -18.31 21.82 20.16
N GLY A 117 -17.86 20.67 19.64
CA GLY A 117 -17.33 20.49 18.30
C GLY A 117 -17.78 19.12 17.77
N SER A 118 -18.82 19.15 16.96
CA SER A 118 -19.34 18.20 15.95
C SER A 118 -18.76 16.78 15.94
N GLY A 119 -19.62 15.80 16.20
CA GLY A 119 -19.38 14.35 16.11
C GLY A 119 -19.01 13.87 14.70
N GLN A 120 -17.73 13.85 14.37
CA GLN A 120 -17.18 13.27 13.14
C GLN A 120 -16.09 12.20 13.39
N GLY A 121 -15.89 11.74 14.63
CA GLY A 121 -14.72 10.91 14.97
C GLY A 121 -14.75 9.45 14.48
N GLN A 122 -15.90 8.80 14.35
CA GLN A 122 -15.96 7.36 14.01
C GLN A 122 -16.25 7.08 12.52
N GLY A 123 -16.93 7.96 11.82
CA GLY A 123 -17.20 7.81 10.38
C GLY A 123 -15.96 8.06 9.51
N GLY A 124 -15.08 8.97 9.91
CA GLY A 124 -13.93 9.37 9.12
C GLY A 124 -12.81 8.32 9.06
N GLN A 125 -12.52 7.62 10.16
CA GLN A 125 -11.43 6.64 10.19
C GLN A 125 -11.74 5.39 9.36
N GLY A 126 -12.94 4.83 9.47
CA GLY A 126 -13.37 3.70 8.62
C GLY A 126 -13.34 4.03 7.14
N GLN A 127 -13.65 5.28 6.78
CA GLN A 127 -13.58 5.75 5.41
C GLN A 127 -12.12 5.79 4.90
N LEU A 128 -11.16 6.27 5.70
CA LEU A 128 -9.75 6.30 5.34
C LEU A 128 -9.14 4.90 5.19
N GLU A 129 -9.59 3.94 6.02
CA GLU A 129 -9.17 2.55 5.94
C GLU A 129 -9.53 1.90 4.60
N GLU A 130 -10.73 2.19 4.09
CA GLU A 130 -11.21 1.63 2.82
C GLU A 130 -10.57 2.30 1.58
N LEU A 131 -9.97 3.48 1.75
CA LEU A 131 -9.35 4.19 0.62
C LEU A 131 -8.05 3.56 0.15
N THR A 132 -7.32 2.87 1.03
CA THR A 132 -5.93 2.50 0.76
C THR A 132 -5.71 1.00 0.85
N LEU A 133 -5.13 0.42 -0.21
CA LEU A 133 -4.71 -0.97 -0.24
C LEU A 133 -3.19 -1.08 -0.43
N VAL A 134 -2.53 -1.79 0.47
CA VAL A 134 -1.12 -2.17 0.37
C VAL A 134 -1.02 -3.54 -0.30
N PHE A 135 -0.27 -3.64 -1.38
CA PHE A 135 -0.08 -4.88 -2.13
C PHE A 135 1.09 -5.70 -1.56
N SER A 136 0.84 -6.46 -0.51
CA SER A 136 1.83 -7.39 0.04
C SER A 136 2.08 -8.56 -0.91
N ALA A 137 3.36 -8.96 -1.06
CA ALA A 137 3.67 -10.16 -1.83
C ALA A 137 3.10 -11.43 -1.19
N LEU A 138 3.09 -11.53 0.16
CA LEU A 138 2.58 -12.71 0.86
C LEU A 138 1.08 -12.68 1.08
N PHE A 139 0.53 -11.53 1.50
CA PHE A 139 -0.87 -11.42 1.89
C PHE A 139 -1.79 -10.86 0.80
N GLY A 140 -1.24 -10.47 -0.37
CA GLY A 140 -2.02 -9.76 -1.39
C GLY A 140 -2.42 -8.35 -0.93
N PRO A 141 -3.51 -7.80 -1.44
CA PRO A 141 -4.02 -6.52 -0.95
C PRO A 141 -4.48 -6.64 0.50
N VAL A 142 -4.04 -5.69 1.32
CA VAL A 142 -4.46 -5.51 2.72
C VAL A 142 -4.72 -4.03 2.99
N ARG A 143 -5.56 -3.70 3.96
CA ARG A 143 -5.72 -2.32 4.44
C ARG A 143 -4.48 -1.87 5.20
N LEU A 144 -4.30 -0.58 5.35
CA LEU A 144 -3.23 -0.05 6.21
C LEU A 144 -3.38 -0.51 7.67
N THR A 145 -4.60 -0.75 8.14
CA THR A 145 -4.91 -1.18 9.51
C THR A 145 -4.95 -2.69 9.69
N ASP A 146 -4.93 -3.48 8.61
CA ASP A 146 -4.90 -4.94 8.71
C ASP A 146 -3.63 -5.42 9.44
N LEU A 147 -3.80 -6.35 10.39
CA LEU A 147 -2.71 -6.92 11.18
C LEU A 147 -2.00 -8.01 10.39
N ILE A 148 -0.75 -7.76 10.04
CA ILE A 148 0.10 -8.68 9.30
C ILE A 148 1.44 -8.90 10.00
N THR A 149 2.09 -10.02 9.70
CA THR A 149 3.36 -10.42 10.31
C THR A 149 4.56 -10.13 9.40
N PRO A 150 5.75 -9.99 9.97
CA PRO A 150 6.97 -9.87 9.19
C PRO A 150 7.16 -11.07 8.25
N HIS A 151 7.62 -10.79 7.05
CA HIS A 151 7.91 -11.79 6.02
C HIS A 151 8.91 -11.24 5.00
N ARG A 152 9.61 -12.13 4.31
CA ARG A 152 10.55 -11.75 3.26
C ARG A 152 10.19 -12.38 1.93
N LEU A 153 9.38 -11.68 1.16
CA LEU A 153 8.91 -12.10 -0.15
C LEU A 153 8.76 -10.89 -1.06
N SER A 154 9.03 -11.05 -2.36
CA SER A 154 8.76 -10.04 -3.38
C SER A 154 7.88 -10.60 -4.50
N GLY A 155 7.16 -9.73 -5.21
CA GLY A 155 6.25 -10.16 -6.29
C GLY A 155 6.97 -10.85 -7.46
N SER A 156 8.26 -10.59 -7.64
CA SER A 156 9.09 -11.18 -8.70
C SER A 156 9.70 -12.54 -8.35
N VAL A 157 9.55 -13.01 -7.12
CA VAL A 157 9.98 -14.36 -6.70
C VAL A 157 9.16 -15.40 -7.46
N LYS A 158 9.84 -16.43 -7.95
CA LYS A 158 9.22 -17.61 -8.55
C LYS A 158 9.31 -18.76 -7.57
N LEU A 159 8.17 -19.19 -7.06
CA LEU A 159 8.09 -20.36 -6.16
C LEU A 159 8.14 -21.64 -6.98
N PRO A 160 8.80 -22.70 -6.47
CA PRO A 160 8.88 -23.99 -7.13
C PRO A 160 7.49 -24.51 -7.51
N GLY A 161 7.28 -24.86 -8.78
CA GLY A 161 6.01 -25.41 -9.27
C GLY A 161 4.84 -24.42 -9.41
N GLN A 162 4.95 -23.17 -8.90
CA GLN A 162 3.82 -22.23 -8.83
C GLN A 162 3.92 -21.03 -9.81
N GLY A 163 5.10 -20.68 -10.24
CA GLY A 163 5.36 -19.47 -11.03
C GLY A 163 5.67 -18.24 -10.17
N SER A 164 5.53 -17.02 -10.73
CA SER A 164 5.83 -15.82 -9.97
C SER A 164 4.70 -15.48 -8.99
N VAL A 165 5.07 -14.96 -7.82
CA VAL A 165 4.11 -14.47 -6.80
C VAL A 165 3.14 -13.46 -7.41
N ALA A 166 3.64 -12.53 -8.24
CA ALA A 166 2.78 -11.56 -8.92
C ALA A 166 1.78 -12.24 -9.86
N SER A 167 2.13 -13.37 -10.51
CA SER A 167 1.20 -14.09 -11.38
C SER A 167 0.13 -14.85 -10.61
N ILE A 168 0.46 -15.38 -9.42
CA ILE A 168 -0.50 -16.02 -8.51
C ILE A 168 -1.57 -14.99 -8.11
N TRP A 169 -1.12 -13.83 -7.62
CA TRP A 169 -2.03 -12.76 -7.24
C TRP A 169 -2.82 -12.20 -8.43
N SER A 170 -2.21 -12.05 -9.60
CA SER A 170 -2.90 -11.55 -10.78
C SER A 170 -4.11 -12.41 -11.17
N LYS A 171 -4.03 -13.73 -10.98
CA LYS A 171 -5.16 -14.64 -11.21
C LYS A 171 -6.25 -14.46 -10.15
N ALA A 172 -5.86 -14.43 -8.86
CA ALA A 172 -6.79 -14.32 -7.74
C ALA A 172 -7.51 -12.96 -7.68
N LEU A 173 -6.85 -11.88 -8.11
CA LEU A 173 -7.34 -10.51 -7.94
C LEU A 173 -8.09 -9.96 -9.14
N LYS A 174 -8.01 -10.61 -10.31
CA LYS A 174 -8.52 -10.06 -11.57
C LYS A 174 -9.99 -9.63 -11.48
N GLU A 175 -10.87 -10.53 -11.11
CA GLU A 175 -12.30 -10.28 -11.04
C GLU A 175 -12.66 -9.45 -9.80
N LEU A 176 -12.10 -9.81 -8.67
CA LEU A 176 -12.32 -9.13 -7.40
C LEU A 176 -12.01 -7.63 -7.48
N LEU A 177 -10.80 -7.27 -7.92
CA LEU A 177 -10.41 -5.87 -8.02
C LEU A 177 -11.09 -5.14 -9.16
N THR A 178 -11.47 -5.82 -10.24
CA THR A 178 -12.28 -5.20 -11.30
C THR A 178 -13.63 -4.72 -10.74
N GLN A 179 -14.25 -5.50 -9.85
CA GLN A 179 -15.49 -5.11 -9.17
C GLN A 179 -15.26 -4.04 -8.10
N GLN A 180 -14.25 -4.24 -7.24
CA GLN A 180 -13.97 -3.35 -6.10
C GLN A 180 -13.48 -1.95 -6.51
N LEU A 181 -12.89 -1.82 -7.69
CA LEU A 181 -12.38 -0.56 -8.21
C LEU A 181 -13.29 0.07 -9.28
N SER A 182 -14.41 -0.58 -9.63
CA SER A 182 -15.38 -0.05 -10.59
C SER A 182 -15.95 1.28 -10.12
N GLY A 183 -16.05 2.26 -11.02
CA GLY A 183 -16.53 3.60 -10.73
C GLY A 183 -15.57 4.48 -9.92
N HIS A 184 -14.34 4.01 -9.64
CA HIS A 184 -13.39 4.79 -8.84
C HIS A 184 -12.22 5.35 -9.66
N VAL A 185 -11.77 6.53 -9.28
CA VAL A 185 -10.43 7.01 -9.62
C VAL A 185 -9.42 6.31 -8.70
N VAL A 186 -8.44 5.64 -9.31
CA VAL A 186 -7.44 4.83 -8.62
C VAL A 186 -6.06 5.47 -8.76
N VAL A 187 -5.48 5.92 -7.65
CA VAL A 187 -4.12 6.46 -7.59
C VAL A 187 -3.14 5.30 -7.36
N ASP A 188 -2.44 4.87 -8.41
CA ASP A 188 -1.50 3.75 -8.35
C ASP A 188 -0.08 4.21 -8.04
N LEU A 189 0.32 4.05 -6.78
CA LEU A 189 1.65 4.35 -6.26
C LEU A 189 2.58 3.14 -6.23
N ARG A 190 2.10 1.97 -6.69
CA ARG A 190 2.88 0.74 -6.70
C ARG A 190 4.09 0.85 -7.64
N SER A 191 5.14 0.07 -7.36
CA SER A 191 6.20 -0.17 -8.33
C SER A 191 5.69 -1.11 -9.44
N SER A 192 6.42 -1.16 -10.57
CA SER A 192 6.06 -2.05 -11.69
C SER A 192 5.92 -3.52 -11.28
N GLU A 193 6.70 -3.96 -10.30
CA GLU A 193 6.66 -5.31 -9.73
C GLU A 193 5.30 -5.62 -9.09
N TYR A 194 4.82 -4.73 -8.23
CA TYR A 194 3.53 -4.90 -7.56
C TYR A 194 2.35 -4.48 -8.44
N GLY A 195 2.57 -3.60 -9.40
CA GLY A 195 1.60 -3.31 -10.46
C GLY A 195 1.28 -4.52 -11.33
N ALA A 196 2.20 -5.51 -11.41
CA ALA A 196 1.96 -6.77 -12.11
C ALA A 196 0.94 -7.70 -11.39
N MET A 197 0.65 -7.47 -10.10
CA MET A 197 -0.34 -8.24 -9.34
C MET A 197 -1.79 -7.92 -9.76
N TYR A 198 -2.03 -6.73 -10.26
CA TYR A 198 -3.33 -6.33 -10.82
C TYR A 198 -3.15 -5.18 -11.80
N ARG A 199 -3.80 -5.31 -12.94
CA ARG A 199 -3.98 -4.24 -13.94
C ARG A 199 -5.41 -4.26 -14.43
N PRO A 200 -6.06 -3.10 -14.61
CA PRO A 200 -7.39 -3.03 -15.20
C PRO A 200 -7.45 -3.76 -16.54
N THR A 201 -8.55 -4.43 -16.79
CA THR A 201 -8.82 -5.05 -18.08
C THR A 201 -9.37 -4.02 -19.07
N ARG A 202 -9.32 -4.33 -20.37
CA ARG A 202 -9.94 -3.47 -21.37
C ARG A 202 -11.44 -3.36 -21.11
N GLY A 203 -11.95 -2.13 -21.05
CA GLY A 203 -13.36 -1.85 -20.77
C GLY A 203 -13.73 -1.90 -19.27
N SER A 204 -12.73 -1.96 -18.35
CA SER A 204 -13.04 -1.76 -16.94
C SER A 204 -13.48 -0.31 -16.67
N ASP A 205 -14.44 -0.19 -15.75
CA ASP A 205 -15.04 1.07 -15.33
C ASP A 205 -14.24 1.68 -14.16
N CYS A 206 -12.91 1.69 -14.24
CA CYS A 206 -12.06 2.40 -13.30
C CYS A 206 -11.06 3.27 -14.06
N LEU A 207 -10.73 4.41 -13.48
CA LEU A 207 -9.73 5.31 -14.02
C LEU A 207 -8.46 5.20 -13.18
N LEU A 208 -7.40 4.58 -13.75
CA LEU A 208 -6.18 4.30 -13.02
C LEU A 208 -5.08 5.30 -13.38
N LEU A 209 -4.66 6.08 -12.40
CA LEU A 209 -3.59 7.06 -12.50
C LEU A 209 -2.26 6.43 -12.04
N ASN A 210 -1.41 6.02 -12.99
CA ASN A 210 -0.07 5.48 -12.68
C ASN A 210 0.88 6.63 -12.32
N ILE A 211 1.28 6.73 -11.06
CA ILE A 211 2.12 7.83 -10.58
C ILE A 211 3.60 7.51 -10.78
N GLY A 212 4.21 8.27 -11.70
CA GLY A 212 5.65 8.32 -11.92
C GLY A 212 6.27 9.56 -11.29
N VAL A 213 7.58 9.49 -10.98
CA VAL A 213 8.35 10.64 -10.50
C VAL A 213 9.60 10.77 -11.39
N ALA A 214 9.84 11.95 -11.88
CA ALA A 214 11.01 12.27 -12.70
C ALA A 214 11.76 13.47 -12.13
N LYS A 215 13.08 13.40 -12.14
CA LYS A 215 13.95 14.53 -11.82
C LYS A 215 14.59 15.07 -13.10
N VAL A 216 14.52 16.37 -13.28
CA VAL A 216 15.19 17.05 -14.38
C VAL A 216 16.61 17.39 -13.96
N ASN A 217 17.59 16.99 -14.75
CA ASN A 217 18.96 17.47 -14.58
C ASN A 217 19.02 18.92 -15.06
N PRO A 218 19.33 19.89 -14.18
CA PRO A 218 19.29 21.31 -14.55
C PRO A 218 20.33 21.70 -15.62
N ALA A 219 21.45 20.95 -15.72
CA ALA A 219 22.50 21.24 -16.69
C ALA A 219 22.22 20.68 -18.11
N THR A 220 21.45 19.59 -18.20
CA THR A 220 21.24 18.88 -19.48
C THR A 220 19.77 18.81 -19.92
N GLY A 221 18.83 19.22 -19.07
CA GLY A 221 17.38 19.06 -19.30
C GLY A 221 16.90 17.60 -19.34
N LYS A 222 17.81 16.62 -19.18
CA LYS A 222 17.46 15.20 -19.24
C LYS A 222 16.68 14.77 -17.99
N ARG A 223 15.64 14.00 -18.22
CA ARG A 223 14.82 13.38 -17.15
C ARG A 223 15.39 12.04 -16.75
N SER A 224 15.45 11.78 -15.46
CA SER A 224 15.86 10.51 -14.89
C SER A 224 14.92 10.10 -13.74
N VAL A 225 14.74 8.79 -13.57
CA VAL A 225 14.02 8.25 -12.40
C VAL A 225 15.05 7.95 -11.32
N VAL A 226 14.92 8.63 -10.18
CA VAL A 226 15.76 8.35 -9.00
C VAL A 226 14.91 7.59 -7.99
N SER A 227 15.23 6.32 -7.79
CA SER A 227 14.39 5.37 -7.01
C SER A 227 14.03 5.88 -5.61
N HIS A 228 14.97 6.47 -4.89
CA HIS A 228 14.74 7.00 -3.54
C HIS A 228 13.71 8.15 -3.57
N TRP A 229 13.92 9.14 -4.43
CA TRP A 229 13.00 10.28 -4.58
C TRP A 229 11.62 9.83 -5.05
N ALA A 230 11.55 8.83 -5.93
CA ALA A 230 10.27 8.30 -6.39
C ALA A 230 9.48 7.67 -5.24
N LYS A 231 10.13 6.97 -4.31
CA LYS A 231 9.46 6.42 -3.11
C LYS A 231 9.01 7.53 -2.16
N HIS A 232 9.88 8.49 -1.90
CA HIS A 232 9.59 9.62 -1.02
C HIS A 232 8.38 10.43 -1.52
N THR A 233 8.42 10.89 -2.78
CA THR A 233 7.35 11.71 -3.37
C THR A 233 6.01 10.95 -3.42
N ARG A 234 6.03 9.63 -3.71
CA ARG A 234 4.82 8.80 -3.63
C ARG A 234 4.28 8.71 -2.21
N GLY A 235 5.14 8.66 -1.21
CA GLY A 235 4.74 8.72 0.20
C GLY A 235 4.09 10.05 0.55
N LEU A 236 4.71 11.17 0.16
CA LEU A 236 4.13 12.51 0.35
C LEU A 236 2.74 12.59 -0.29
N LEU A 237 2.57 12.08 -1.52
CA LEU A 237 1.27 12.09 -2.19
C LEU A 237 0.24 11.24 -1.45
N ALA A 238 0.62 10.05 -0.99
CA ALA A 238 -0.30 9.18 -0.22
C ALA A 238 -0.79 9.87 1.05
N GLY A 239 0.13 10.47 1.83
CA GLY A 239 -0.21 11.21 3.04
C GLY A 239 -1.10 12.41 2.75
N ALA A 240 -0.73 13.26 1.78
CA ALA A 240 -1.48 14.45 1.42
C ALA A 240 -2.91 14.15 0.94
N LEU A 241 -3.11 13.07 0.15
CA LEU A 241 -4.44 12.63 -0.28
C LEU A 241 -5.30 12.18 0.91
N LEU A 242 -4.73 11.42 1.84
CA LEU A 242 -5.47 10.99 3.04
C LEU A 242 -5.78 12.17 3.97
N GLU A 243 -4.87 13.12 4.14
CA GLU A 243 -5.10 14.35 4.89
C GLU A 243 -6.18 15.22 4.24
N ALA A 244 -6.18 15.35 2.90
CA ALA A 244 -7.19 16.09 2.16
C ALA A 244 -8.59 15.47 2.34
N VAL A 245 -8.70 14.13 2.35
CA VAL A 245 -9.97 13.45 2.65
C VAL A 245 -10.35 13.62 4.12
N ALA A 246 -9.41 13.47 5.06
CA ALA A 246 -9.68 13.61 6.48
C ALA A 246 -10.15 15.03 6.85
N SER A 247 -9.63 16.05 6.16
CA SER A 247 -10.05 17.46 6.33
C SER A 247 -11.30 17.85 5.55
N GLY A 248 -11.84 16.97 4.71
CA GLY A 248 -13.00 17.26 3.85
C GLY A 248 -12.68 18.12 2.62
N GLN A 249 -11.40 18.34 2.31
CA GLN A 249 -10.97 19.05 1.10
C GLN A 249 -11.14 18.21 -0.16
N LEU A 250 -11.08 16.87 -0.02
CA LEU A 250 -11.26 15.93 -1.11
C LEU A 250 -12.35 14.92 -0.75
N ALA A 251 -13.29 14.68 -1.65
CA ALA A 251 -14.31 13.66 -1.44
C ALA A 251 -13.72 12.24 -1.60
N ALA A 252 -14.01 11.37 -0.64
CA ALA A 252 -13.53 9.98 -0.69
C ALA A 252 -14.21 9.15 -1.78
N SER A 253 -15.50 9.44 -2.06
CA SER A 253 -16.32 8.65 -3.00
C SER A 253 -16.06 9.01 -4.46
N ASP A 254 -15.93 10.29 -4.77
CA ASP A 254 -15.97 10.81 -6.14
C ASP A 254 -14.71 11.63 -6.49
N GLY A 255 -13.54 11.15 -6.03
CA GLY A 255 -12.30 11.89 -6.25
C GLY A 255 -12.16 12.35 -7.70
N ASP A 256 -12.27 13.66 -7.91
CA ASP A 256 -12.04 14.28 -9.20
C ASP A 256 -10.54 14.18 -9.54
N VAL A 257 -10.24 13.85 -10.79
CA VAL A 257 -8.85 13.77 -11.26
C VAL A 257 -8.14 15.10 -11.07
N ASP A 258 -8.81 16.20 -11.37
CA ASP A 258 -8.22 17.54 -11.28
C ASP A 258 -7.91 17.91 -9.82
N GLU A 259 -8.77 17.55 -8.86
CA GLU A 259 -8.51 17.73 -7.42
C GLU A 259 -7.30 16.90 -6.96
N ILE A 260 -7.19 15.64 -7.40
CA ILE A 260 -6.05 14.77 -7.11
C ILE A 260 -4.74 15.37 -7.69
N LEU A 261 -4.79 15.89 -8.92
CA LEU A 261 -3.65 16.54 -9.56
C LEU A 261 -3.27 17.86 -8.86
N GLN A 262 -4.24 18.62 -8.32
CA GLN A 262 -3.97 19.81 -7.52
C GLN A 262 -3.26 19.46 -6.21
N VAL A 263 -3.69 18.40 -5.50
CA VAL A 263 -2.98 17.91 -4.31
C VAL A 263 -1.55 17.50 -4.69
N ALA A 264 -1.37 16.80 -5.81
CA ALA A 264 -0.05 16.40 -6.29
C ALA A 264 0.85 17.59 -6.65
N ALA A 265 0.29 18.64 -7.25
CA ALA A 265 1.01 19.87 -7.61
C ALA A 265 1.42 20.69 -6.38
N GLY A 266 0.67 20.60 -5.28
CA GLY A 266 0.97 21.27 -4.00
C GLY A 266 2.08 20.60 -3.18
N LEU A 267 2.59 19.43 -3.58
CA LEU A 267 3.62 18.73 -2.84
C LEU A 267 4.97 19.45 -2.88
N GLU A 268 5.67 19.44 -1.76
CA GLU A 268 7.00 20.01 -1.66
C GLU A 268 7.96 19.39 -2.69
N GLY A 269 8.64 20.25 -3.46
CA GLY A 269 9.61 19.86 -4.47
C GLY A 269 9.02 19.45 -5.83
N VAL A 270 7.70 19.34 -5.97
CA VAL A 270 7.06 19.14 -7.27
C VAL A 270 6.95 20.48 -7.99
N LYS A 271 7.49 20.54 -9.21
CA LYS A 271 7.50 21.74 -10.07
C LYS A 271 6.42 21.71 -11.13
N GLU A 272 6.10 20.50 -11.58
CA GLU A 272 5.16 20.29 -12.67
C GLU A 272 4.49 18.92 -12.51
N VAL A 273 3.22 18.82 -12.87
CA VAL A 273 2.45 17.57 -12.94
C VAL A 273 1.99 17.38 -14.38
N GLU A 274 2.41 16.29 -14.99
CA GLU A 274 2.04 15.94 -16.34
C GLU A 274 1.11 14.73 -16.33
N ILE A 275 0.09 14.73 -17.18
CA ILE A 275 -0.82 13.58 -17.36
C ILE A 275 -0.90 13.23 -18.85
N THR A 276 -0.81 11.94 -19.16
CA THR A 276 -1.06 11.44 -20.52
C THR A 276 -2.55 11.23 -20.75
N PRO A 277 -3.01 11.22 -22.02
CA PRO A 277 -4.35 10.75 -22.33
C PRO A 277 -4.58 9.32 -21.81
N LEU A 278 -5.84 9.00 -21.53
CA LEU A 278 -6.25 7.65 -21.14
C LEU A 278 -5.99 6.64 -22.28
N ASP A 279 -5.46 5.48 -21.90
CA ASP A 279 -5.35 4.35 -22.80
C ASP A 279 -6.70 3.57 -22.91
N ALA A 280 -6.73 2.54 -23.76
CA ALA A 280 -7.92 1.70 -23.96
C ALA A 280 -8.34 0.87 -22.72
N ARG A 281 -7.58 0.92 -21.64
CA ARG A 281 -7.86 0.25 -20.36
C ARG A 281 -8.25 1.23 -19.25
N GLY A 282 -8.46 2.52 -19.59
CA GLY A 282 -8.75 3.54 -18.59
C GLY A 282 -7.54 3.93 -17.72
N GLN A 283 -6.31 3.80 -18.26
CA GLN A 283 -5.10 4.15 -17.54
C GLN A 283 -4.47 5.42 -18.10
N ALA A 284 -4.04 6.31 -17.22
CA ALA A 284 -3.18 7.44 -17.53
C ALA A 284 -1.88 7.35 -16.74
N LYS A 285 -0.81 7.87 -17.31
CA LYS A 285 0.44 8.08 -16.59
C LYS A 285 0.46 9.52 -16.08
N VAL A 286 0.62 9.68 -14.78
CA VAL A 286 0.87 10.97 -14.14
C VAL A 286 2.35 11.03 -13.77
N THR A 287 3.06 12.09 -14.19
CA THR A 287 4.47 12.28 -13.88
C THR A 287 4.64 13.51 -13.01
N LEU A 288 5.12 13.30 -11.78
CA LEU A 288 5.52 14.38 -10.88
C LEU A 288 6.97 14.75 -11.20
N VAL A 289 7.20 15.99 -11.65
CA VAL A 289 8.52 16.50 -12.05
C VAL A 289 9.12 17.31 -10.90
N LEU A 290 10.35 16.90 -10.46
CA LEU A 290 11.08 17.51 -9.35
C LEU A 290 12.18 18.44 -9.82
#